data_0b61e1a7687278d842acb76f77d247f7
#
_entry.id   0b61e1a7687278d842acb76f77d247f7
#
_cell.length_a   1.000
_cell.length_b   1.000
_cell.length_c   1.000
_cell.angle_alpha   90.00
_cell.angle_beta   90.00
_cell.angle_gamma   90.00
#
_symmetry.space_group_name_H-M   'P 1'
#
loop_
_entity.id
_entity.type
_entity.pdbx_description
1 polymer ?
#
loop_
_entity_poly.entity_id
_entity_poly.type
_entity_poly.pdbx_seq_one_letter_code
_entity_poly.pdbx_strand_id
1 'polypeptide(L)'
;FAKDVNKDLDRCGFPLCKGNIMASNPQWCLTLKEWKNQFAAWVRTPEPEALLNASIFFDFRSLYGKVELADAMRRHLLEQTSSNPLFLRAMAHIALDVAPPLGKIRDFLTDLEPDHPGKIDLKKYGSRIFVDVARIYALATAVHNTNSVQRLRLASKRLSIREEEVNAVLEGLAFIQLLRLRHQYHEGEPGRQGDNLIDPDDLNELDRRVLKEAFRQARKLQNRLKLDYQVH
;
A
#
# COMPACT_ATOMS: atom_id res chain seq x y z
N PHE A 1 -7.72 19.88 -21.16
CA PHE A 1 -8.63 19.30 -20.17
C PHE A 1 -7.88 18.68 -18.99
N ALA A 2 -7.04 17.61 -19.17
CA ALA A 2 -6.35 16.94 -18.04
C ALA A 2 -5.48 17.90 -17.22
N LYS A 3 -4.75 18.82 -17.88
CA LYS A 3 -3.97 19.86 -17.19
C LYS A 3 -4.84 20.77 -16.33
N ASP A 4 -6.01 21.15 -16.82
CA ASP A 4 -6.91 22.08 -16.11
C ASP A 4 -7.51 21.38 -14.89
N VAL A 5 -7.98 20.11 -15.05
CA VAL A 5 -8.47 19.30 -13.93
C VAL A 5 -7.39 19.12 -12.84
N ASN A 6 -6.14 18.82 -13.21
CA ASN A 6 -5.07 18.68 -12.22
C ASN A 6 -4.79 20.00 -11.48
N LYS A 7 -4.79 21.14 -12.20
CA LYS A 7 -4.64 22.47 -11.57
C LYS A 7 -5.80 22.82 -10.64
N ASP A 8 -7.03 22.48 -11.04
CA ASP A 8 -8.19 22.77 -10.21
C ASP A 8 -8.21 21.91 -8.95
N LEU A 9 -7.78 20.63 -9.04
CA LEU A 9 -7.57 19.78 -7.87
C LEU A 9 -6.48 20.34 -6.94
N ASP A 10 -5.38 20.84 -7.49
CA ASP A 10 -4.32 21.49 -6.72
C ASP A 10 -4.84 22.72 -5.95
N ARG A 11 -5.65 23.57 -6.60
CA ARG A 11 -6.34 24.69 -5.95
C ARG A 11 -7.31 24.25 -4.85
N CYS A 12 -7.89 23.07 -4.96
CA CYS A 12 -8.74 22.45 -3.94
C CYS A 12 -7.96 21.79 -2.80
N GLY A 13 -6.64 21.91 -2.76
CA GLY A 13 -5.80 21.34 -1.71
C GLY A 13 -5.30 19.91 -1.98
N PHE A 14 -5.45 19.40 -3.20
CA PHE A 14 -4.85 18.14 -3.66
C PHE A 14 -3.57 18.43 -4.45
N PRO A 15 -2.40 18.46 -3.82
CA PRO A 15 -1.18 18.92 -4.46
C PRO A 15 -0.78 18.07 -5.66
N LEU A 16 -0.18 18.71 -6.65
CA LEU A 16 0.34 18.02 -7.83
C LEU A 16 1.35 16.93 -7.43
N CYS A 17 1.28 15.78 -8.10
CA CYS A 17 2.18 14.66 -7.86
C CYS A 17 3.63 15.03 -8.22
N LYS A 18 4.55 15.02 -7.24
CA LYS A 18 5.98 15.31 -7.44
C LYS A 18 6.65 14.35 -8.44
N GLY A 19 6.18 13.11 -8.52
CA GLY A 19 6.65 12.12 -9.50
C GLY A 19 6.02 12.26 -10.89
N ASN A 20 5.22 13.32 -11.12
CA ASN A 20 4.53 13.57 -12.41
C ASN A 20 3.67 12.38 -12.90
N ILE A 21 3.14 11.57 -11.97
CA ILE A 21 2.20 10.48 -12.24
C ILE A 21 0.77 11.06 -12.25
N MET A 22 0.42 11.68 -13.35
CA MET A 22 -0.85 12.41 -13.55
C MET A 22 -1.28 12.35 -15.01
N ALA A 23 -2.58 12.41 -15.27
CA ALA A 23 -3.13 12.42 -16.63
C ALA A 23 -2.73 13.68 -17.45
N SER A 24 -2.22 14.74 -16.80
CA SER A 24 -1.61 15.89 -17.49
C SER A 24 -0.26 15.57 -18.14
N ASN A 25 0.40 14.49 -17.74
CA ASN A 25 1.57 13.94 -18.40
C ASN A 25 1.12 13.07 -19.59
N PRO A 26 1.54 13.36 -20.82
CA PRO A 26 1.14 12.57 -22.00
C PRO A 26 1.42 11.08 -21.87
N GLN A 27 2.48 10.68 -21.17
CA GLN A 27 2.84 9.29 -20.90
C GLN A 27 1.70 8.51 -20.20
N TRP A 28 0.89 9.20 -19.39
CA TRP A 28 -0.19 8.60 -18.60
C TRP A 28 -1.60 8.97 -19.12
N CYS A 29 -1.68 9.73 -20.23
CA CYS A 29 -2.93 10.09 -20.87
C CYS A 29 -3.25 9.13 -22.01
N LEU A 30 -3.58 7.89 -21.65
CA LEU A 30 -3.72 6.77 -22.59
C LEU A 30 -5.18 6.37 -22.78
N THR A 31 -5.49 5.78 -23.94
CA THR A 31 -6.76 5.12 -24.20
C THR A 31 -6.89 3.82 -23.36
N LEU A 32 -8.11 3.31 -23.20
CA LEU A 32 -8.33 2.02 -22.51
C LEU A 32 -7.52 0.87 -23.13
N LYS A 33 -7.38 0.85 -24.45
CA LYS A 33 -6.59 -0.17 -25.16
C LYS A 33 -5.11 -0.07 -24.82
N GLU A 34 -4.54 1.13 -24.84
CA GLU A 34 -3.15 1.38 -24.49
C GLU A 34 -2.87 1.04 -23.03
N TRP A 35 -3.77 1.44 -22.10
CA TRP A 35 -3.66 1.07 -20.70
C TRP A 35 -3.70 -0.44 -20.46
N LYS A 36 -4.58 -1.18 -21.16
CA LYS A 36 -4.60 -2.65 -21.11
C LYS A 36 -3.28 -3.25 -21.57
N ASN A 37 -2.72 -2.75 -22.67
CA ASN A 37 -1.42 -3.20 -23.18
C ASN A 37 -0.30 -2.88 -22.17
N GLN A 38 -0.30 -1.69 -21.59
CA GLN A 38 0.68 -1.27 -20.60
C GLN A 38 0.65 -2.15 -19.35
N PHE A 39 -0.53 -2.44 -18.81
CA PHE A 39 -0.69 -3.32 -17.66
C PHE A 39 -0.25 -4.75 -17.98
N ALA A 40 -0.63 -5.28 -19.15
CA ALA A 40 -0.20 -6.60 -19.59
C ALA A 40 1.33 -6.68 -19.79
N ALA A 41 1.97 -5.59 -20.24
CA ALA A 41 3.42 -5.52 -20.36
C ALA A 41 4.11 -5.59 -18.98
N TRP A 42 3.66 -4.80 -18.01
CA TRP A 42 4.20 -4.83 -16.63
C TRP A 42 4.04 -6.19 -15.96
N VAL A 43 2.90 -6.85 -16.14
CA VAL A 43 2.65 -8.19 -15.58
C VAL A 43 3.52 -9.26 -16.25
N ARG A 44 3.72 -9.16 -17.55
CA ARG A 44 4.50 -10.15 -18.32
C ARG A 44 6.00 -10.04 -18.09
N THR A 45 6.51 -8.81 -17.94
CA THR A 45 7.94 -8.52 -17.74
C THR A 45 8.10 -7.70 -16.47
N PRO A 46 8.13 -8.36 -15.28
CA PRO A 46 8.10 -7.70 -13.97
C PRO A 46 9.50 -7.19 -13.56
N GLU A 47 10.04 -6.25 -14.32
CA GLU A 47 11.26 -5.52 -13.98
C GLU A 47 11.00 -4.49 -12.87
N PRO A 48 12.01 -3.96 -12.18
CA PRO A 48 11.85 -3.04 -11.05
C PRO A 48 10.95 -1.83 -11.35
N GLU A 49 11.11 -1.20 -12.50
CA GLU A 49 10.28 -0.07 -12.93
C GLU A 49 8.82 -0.51 -13.19
N ALA A 50 8.61 -1.65 -13.84
CA ALA A 50 7.28 -2.21 -14.07
C ALA A 50 6.55 -2.53 -12.77
N LEU A 51 7.26 -3.10 -11.78
CA LEU A 51 6.72 -3.42 -10.45
C LEU A 51 6.40 -2.16 -9.65
N LEU A 52 7.24 -1.12 -9.73
CA LEU A 52 6.95 0.17 -9.13
C LEU A 52 5.68 0.77 -9.73
N ASN A 53 5.57 0.83 -11.04
CA ASN A 53 4.40 1.32 -11.75
C ASN A 53 3.15 0.49 -11.41
N ALA A 54 3.26 -0.84 -11.40
CA ALA A 54 2.16 -1.72 -10.97
C ALA A 54 1.68 -1.38 -9.56
N SER A 55 2.59 -1.13 -8.61
CA SER A 55 2.23 -0.76 -7.24
C SER A 55 1.48 0.58 -7.14
N ILE A 56 1.75 1.51 -8.06
CA ILE A 56 1.10 2.82 -8.12
C ILE A 56 -0.25 2.72 -8.84
N PHE A 57 -0.27 2.11 -10.04
CA PHE A 57 -1.42 2.17 -10.93
C PHE A 57 -2.48 1.09 -10.69
N PHE A 58 -2.18 -0.01 -9.98
CA PHE A 58 -3.15 -1.10 -9.81
C PHE A 58 -4.22 -0.80 -8.75
N ASP A 59 -4.11 0.31 -8.01
CA ASP A 59 -5.09 0.75 -7.01
C ASP A 59 -5.98 1.90 -7.52
N PHE A 60 -6.36 1.87 -8.78
CA PHE A 60 -7.26 2.86 -9.36
C PHE A 60 -8.73 2.61 -9.03
N ARG A 61 -9.52 3.68 -9.06
CA ARG A 61 -10.99 3.65 -9.02
C ARG A 61 -11.55 4.81 -9.84
N SER A 62 -12.73 4.62 -10.41
CA SER A 62 -13.47 5.74 -11.02
C SER A 62 -13.94 6.69 -9.91
N LEU A 63 -13.78 7.99 -10.12
CA LEU A 63 -14.37 9.05 -9.29
C LEU A 63 -15.61 9.65 -9.94
N TYR A 64 -15.60 9.79 -11.29
CA TYR A 64 -16.65 10.38 -12.08
C TYR A 64 -16.59 9.89 -13.53
N GLY A 65 -17.70 9.95 -14.25
CA GLY A 65 -17.78 9.62 -15.67
C GLY A 65 -18.16 8.16 -15.93
N LYS A 66 -17.59 7.57 -16.99
CA LYS A 66 -17.92 6.20 -17.44
C LYS A 66 -17.23 5.16 -16.56
N VAL A 67 -17.92 4.67 -15.52
CA VAL A 67 -17.40 3.66 -14.56
C VAL A 67 -17.02 2.37 -15.28
N GLU A 68 -17.70 2.02 -16.38
CA GLU A 68 -17.46 0.82 -17.18
C GLU A 68 -16.03 0.72 -17.72
N LEU A 69 -15.36 1.86 -17.94
CA LEU A 69 -13.95 1.90 -18.35
C LEU A 69 -13.04 1.36 -17.24
N ALA A 70 -13.27 1.82 -16.01
CA ALA A 70 -12.52 1.35 -14.84
C ALA A 70 -12.81 -0.13 -14.57
N ASP A 71 -14.05 -0.57 -14.68
CA ASP A 71 -14.43 -1.98 -14.49
C ASP A 71 -13.81 -2.88 -15.55
N ALA A 72 -13.82 -2.48 -16.83
CA ALA A 72 -13.18 -3.20 -17.90
C ALA A 72 -11.67 -3.31 -17.70
N MET A 73 -11.04 -2.25 -17.16
CA MET A 73 -9.63 -2.24 -16.84
C MET A 73 -9.33 -3.14 -15.64
N ARG A 74 -10.18 -3.12 -14.60
CA ARG A 74 -10.05 -3.97 -13.41
C ARG A 74 -10.16 -5.45 -13.75
N ARG A 75 -11.16 -5.84 -14.54
CA ARG A 75 -11.29 -7.24 -15.02
C ARG A 75 -10.04 -7.69 -15.74
N HIS A 76 -9.57 -6.90 -16.72
CA HIS A 76 -8.36 -7.20 -17.46
C HIS A 76 -7.13 -7.37 -16.55
N LEU A 77 -6.93 -6.47 -15.59
CA LEU A 77 -5.85 -6.57 -14.62
C LEU A 77 -5.89 -7.88 -13.83
N LEU A 78 -7.05 -8.22 -13.28
CA LEU A 78 -7.20 -9.42 -12.46
C LEU A 78 -7.04 -10.72 -13.28
N GLU A 79 -7.49 -10.75 -14.53
CA GLU A 79 -7.24 -11.86 -15.45
C GLU A 79 -5.75 -12.07 -15.70
N GLN A 80 -5.00 -10.98 -15.89
CA GLN A 80 -3.54 -11.05 -16.14
C GLN A 80 -2.76 -11.46 -14.89
N THR A 81 -3.12 -10.94 -13.71
CA THR A 81 -2.34 -11.14 -12.49
C THR A 81 -2.63 -12.44 -11.77
N SER A 82 -3.90 -12.88 -11.69
CA SER A 82 -4.28 -14.09 -10.94
C SER A 82 -3.71 -15.37 -11.53
N SER A 83 -3.40 -15.37 -12.82
CA SER A 83 -2.78 -16.50 -13.54
C SER A 83 -1.25 -16.38 -13.70
N ASN A 84 -0.62 -15.36 -13.11
CA ASN A 84 0.81 -15.13 -13.28
C ASN A 84 1.59 -15.21 -11.94
N PRO A 85 2.03 -16.42 -11.53
CA PRO A 85 2.73 -16.62 -10.27
C PRO A 85 4.11 -15.94 -10.23
N LEU A 86 4.78 -15.76 -11.38
CA LEU A 86 6.08 -15.07 -11.44
C LEU A 86 5.92 -13.59 -11.11
N PHE A 87 4.91 -12.92 -11.66
CA PHE A 87 4.60 -11.54 -11.34
C PHE A 87 4.25 -11.38 -9.85
N LEU A 88 3.37 -12.24 -9.33
CA LEU A 88 2.97 -12.19 -7.91
C LEU A 88 4.17 -12.42 -6.97
N ARG A 89 5.07 -13.35 -7.31
CA ARG A 89 6.31 -13.57 -6.56
C ARG A 89 7.23 -12.34 -6.61
N ALA A 90 7.37 -11.69 -7.77
CA ALA A 90 8.17 -10.47 -7.89
C ALA A 90 7.58 -9.32 -7.06
N MET A 91 6.25 -9.15 -7.06
CA MET A 91 5.56 -8.20 -6.18
C MET A 91 5.77 -8.53 -4.70
N ALA A 92 5.72 -9.81 -4.32
CA ALA A 92 5.97 -10.25 -2.96
C ALA A 92 7.41 -9.96 -2.51
N HIS A 93 8.39 -10.15 -3.39
CA HIS A 93 9.79 -9.82 -3.12
C HIS A 93 9.94 -8.34 -2.73
N ILE A 94 9.43 -7.42 -3.53
CA ILE A 94 9.50 -5.97 -3.22
C ILE A 94 8.72 -5.61 -1.95
N ALA A 95 7.59 -6.26 -1.68
CA ALA A 95 6.82 -6.02 -0.46
C ALA A 95 7.56 -6.47 0.82
N LEU A 96 8.56 -7.34 0.69
CA LEU A 96 9.38 -7.83 1.79
C LEU A 96 10.66 -7.02 2.03
N ASP A 97 11.01 -6.07 1.15
CA ASP A 97 12.20 -5.22 1.31
C ASP A 97 12.12 -4.31 2.55
N VAL A 98 10.92 -4.00 2.99
CA VAL A 98 10.68 -3.16 4.17
C VAL A 98 10.12 -4.04 5.29
N ALA A 99 10.89 -4.23 6.36
CA ALA A 99 10.47 -4.99 7.53
C ALA A 99 9.88 -4.08 8.62
N PRO A 100 8.94 -4.60 9.45
CA PRO A 100 8.47 -3.86 10.63
C PRO A 100 9.62 -3.58 11.60
N PRO A 101 9.68 -2.38 12.22
CA PRO A 101 10.80 -1.90 13.02
C PRO A 101 10.82 -2.49 14.44
N LEU A 102 10.87 -3.81 14.55
CA LEU A 102 10.88 -4.53 15.82
C LEU A 102 12.31 -4.90 16.23
N GLY A 103 12.77 -4.37 17.34
CA GLY A 103 14.05 -4.70 17.94
C GLY A 103 14.07 -6.06 18.64
N LYS A 104 15.28 -6.60 18.83
CA LYS A 104 15.51 -7.84 19.64
C LYS A 104 15.62 -7.52 21.13
N ILE A 105 16.29 -6.42 21.49
CA ILE A 105 16.56 -5.97 22.86
C ILE A 105 15.64 -4.81 23.22
N ARG A 106 15.57 -3.79 22.36
CA ARG A 106 14.63 -2.67 22.47
C ARG A 106 13.32 -3.04 21.79
N ASP A 107 12.23 -2.38 22.17
CA ASP A 107 10.92 -2.62 21.56
C ASP A 107 10.91 -2.30 20.08
N PHE A 108 11.58 -1.21 19.70
CA PHE A 108 11.61 -0.71 18.33
C PHE A 108 13.04 -0.45 17.83
N LEU A 109 13.20 -0.54 16.50
CA LEU A 109 14.36 -0.05 15.78
C LEU A 109 14.03 1.37 15.30
N THR A 110 14.74 2.37 15.80
CA THR A 110 14.47 3.78 15.51
C THR A 110 15.55 4.46 14.66
N ASP A 111 16.63 3.72 14.33
CA ASP A 111 17.75 4.25 13.53
C ASP A 111 17.64 3.85 12.05
N LEU A 112 16.39 3.72 11.54
CA LEU A 112 16.12 3.30 10.16
C LEU A 112 16.07 4.47 9.18
N GLU A 113 15.87 5.70 9.67
CA GLU A 113 15.85 6.93 8.88
C GLU A 113 17.02 7.82 9.30
N PRO A 114 18.10 7.91 8.49
CA PRO A 114 19.31 8.66 8.83
C PRO A 114 19.05 10.14 9.16
N ASP A 115 18.09 10.75 8.47
CA ASP A 115 17.74 12.17 8.65
C ASP A 115 16.82 12.39 9.88
N HIS A 116 16.31 11.33 10.48
CA HIS A 116 15.35 11.37 11.60
C HIS A 116 15.68 10.31 12.65
N PRO A 117 16.83 10.38 13.31
CA PRO A 117 17.23 9.41 14.33
C PRO A 117 16.22 9.41 15.49
N GLY A 118 15.94 8.24 16.05
CA GLY A 118 14.96 8.08 17.13
C GLY A 118 13.51 7.95 16.66
N LYS A 119 13.20 8.23 15.38
CA LYS A 119 11.82 8.22 14.86
C LYS A 119 11.53 7.01 13.98
N ILE A 120 10.23 6.71 13.86
CA ILE A 120 9.69 5.66 12.99
C ILE A 120 8.71 6.27 12.00
N ASP A 121 8.93 6.07 10.70
CA ASP A 121 7.92 6.39 9.67
C ASP A 121 6.82 5.32 9.68
N LEU A 122 5.66 5.65 10.29
CA LEU A 122 4.49 4.77 10.37
C LEU A 122 3.86 4.48 9.01
N LYS A 123 4.09 5.30 8.00
CA LYS A 123 3.65 5.02 6.63
C LYS A 123 4.54 3.95 6.00
N LYS A 124 5.84 4.14 6.04
CA LYS A 124 6.85 3.28 5.39
C LYS A 124 6.95 1.92 6.08
N TYR A 125 7.19 1.92 7.38
CA TYR A 125 7.43 0.71 8.18
C TYR A 125 6.17 0.11 8.83
N GLY A 126 5.04 0.77 8.68
CA GLY A 126 3.76 0.34 9.23
C GLY A 126 2.72 0.06 8.17
N SER A 127 1.87 1.04 7.85
CA SER A 127 0.69 0.83 7.01
C SER A 127 0.99 0.28 5.61
N ARG A 128 2.14 0.63 5.01
CA ARG A 128 2.56 0.15 3.68
C ARG A 128 2.63 -1.38 3.64
N ILE A 129 3.16 -2.02 4.67
CA ILE A 129 3.30 -3.48 4.74
C ILE A 129 1.94 -4.17 4.58
N PHE A 130 0.92 -3.71 5.32
CA PHE A 130 -0.43 -4.26 5.23
C PHE A 130 -1.07 -4.01 3.86
N VAL A 131 -0.87 -2.80 3.31
CA VAL A 131 -1.42 -2.42 2.00
C VAL A 131 -0.82 -3.25 0.88
N ASP A 132 0.49 -3.45 0.88
CA ASP A 132 1.19 -4.22 -0.16
C ASP A 132 0.77 -5.69 -0.13
N VAL A 133 0.72 -6.33 1.05
CA VAL A 133 0.25 -7.72 1.17
C VAL A 133 -1.24 -7.85 0.78
N ALA A 134 -2.09 -6.92 1.22
CA ALA A 134 -3.50 -6.89 0.84
C ALA A 134 -3.69 -6.79 -0.69
N ARG A 135 -2.85 -5.99 -1.35
CA ARG A 135 -2.84 -5.85 -2.81
C ARG A 135 -2.44 -7.16 -3.50
N ILE A 136 -1.34 -7.77 -3.08
CA ILE A 136 -0.84 -9.02 -3.68
C ILE A 136 -1.87 -10.14 -3.54
N TYR A 137 -2.44 -10.32 -2.35
CA TYR A 137 -3.47 -11.33 -2.14
C TYR A 137 -4.75 -11.04 -2.93
N ALA A 138 -5.14 -9.77 -3.08
CA ALA A 138 -6.29 -9.39 -3.90
C ALA A 138 -6.05 -9.68 -5.39
N LEU A 139 -4.85 -9.39 -5.91
CA LEU A 139 -4.48 -9.71 -7.28
C LEU A 139 -4.46 -11.22 -7.52
N ALA A 140 -3.86 -11.98 -6.61
CA ALA A 140 -3.78 -13.44 -6.69
C ALA A 140 -5.15 -14.13 -6.66
N THR A 141 -6.08 -13.59 -5.90
CA THR A 141 -7.41 -14.15 -5.70
C THR A 141 -8.50 -13.46 -6.52
N ALA A 142 -8.14 -12.58 -7.46
CA ALA A 142 -9.07 -11.83 -8.31
C ALA A 142 -10.13 -11.04 -7.51
N VAL A 143 -9.74 -10.42 -6.39
CA VAL A 143 -10.60 -9.53 -5.59
C VAL A 143 -10.65 -8.14 -6.22
N HIS A 144 -11.86 -7.68 -6.57
CA HIS A 144 -12.07 -6.40 -7.26
C HIS A 144 -11.89 -5.15 -6.38
N ASN A 145 -12.02 -5.29 -5.06
CA ASN A 145 -11.97 -4.17 -4.12
C ASN A 145 -10.60 -3.49 -4.11
N THR A 146 -10.58 -2.17 -3.88
CA THR A 146 -9.34 -1.38 -3.69
C THR A 146 -9.05 -1.08 -2.22
N ASN A 147 -10.04 -1.15 -1.35
CA ASN A 147 -9.88 -0.95 0.08
C ASN A 147 -9.12 -2.14 0.72
N SER A 148 -8.03 -1.87 1.43
CA SER A 148 -7.14 -2.90 2.00
C SER A 148 -7.83 -3.82 3.01
N VAL A 149 -8.76 -3.29 3.81
CA VAL A 149 -9.54 -4.10 4.78
C VAL A 149 -10.42 -5.10 4.04
N GLN A 150 -11.15 -4.64 3.01
CA GLN A 150 -11.99 -5.51 2.19
C GLN A 150 -11.15 -6.54 1.41
N ARG A 151 -10.01 -6.13 0.88
CA ARG A 151 -9.06 -7.04 0.21
C ARG A 151 -8.62 -8.17 1.14
N LEU A 152 -8.15 -7.84 2.33
CA LEU A 152 -7.70 -8.83 3.31
C LEU A 152 -8.85 -9.78 3.69
N ARG A 153 -10.04 -9.27 4.00
CA ARG A 153 -11.21 -10.11 4.34
C ARG A 153 -11.63 -11.06 3.22
N LEU A 154 -11.70 -10.55 1.98
CA LEU A 154 -12.17 -11.35 0.85
C LEU A 154 -11.12 -12.33 0.35
N ALA A 155 -9.86 -11.90 0.25
CA ALA A 155 -8.76 -12.76 -0.18
C ALA A 155 -8.49 -13.86 0.85
N SER A 156 -8.53 -13.55 2.14
CA SER A 156 -8.30 -14.52 3.21
C SER A 156 -9.29 -15.68 3.20
N LYS A 157 -10.56 -15.42 2.87
CA LYS A 157 -11.56 -16.49 2.69
C LYS A 157 -11.17 -17.46 1.57
N ARG A 158 -10.63 -16.92 0.46
CA ARG A 158 -10.19 -17.74 -0.69
C ARG A 158 -8.87 -18.48 -0.41
N LEU A 159 -8.03 -17.91 0.45
CA LEU A 159 -6.74 -18.48 0.87
C LEU A 159 -6.84 -19.34 2.13
N SER A 160 -8.06 -19.57 2.67
CA SER A 160 -8.31 -20.34 3.89
C SER A 160 -7.49 -19.84 5.09
N ILE A 161 -7.32 -18.52 5.22
CA ILE A 161 -6.70 -17.87 6.38
C ILE A 161 -7.75 -17.75 7.47
N ARG A 162 -7.39 -18.11 8.70
CA ARG A 162 -8.32 -18.07 9.85
C ARG A 162 -8.79 -16.65 10.12
N GLU A 163 -10.06 -16.51 10.48
CA GLU A 163 -10.69 -15.20 10.72
C GLU A 163 -10.02 -14.44 11.87
N GLU A 164 -9.61 -15.14 12.92
CA GLU A 164 -8.90 -14.53 14.06
C GLU A 164 -7.56 -13.90 13.62
N GLU A 165 -6.82 -14.55 12.71
CA GLU A 165 -5.57 -14.00 12.17
C GLU A 165 -5.84 -12.75 11.34
N VAL A 166 -6.89 -12.76 10.54
CA VAL A 166 -7.29 -11.61 9.72
C VAL A 166 -7.71 -10.44 10.60
N ASN A 167 -8.52 -10.70 11.64
CA ASN A 167 -8.98 -9.64 12.56
C ASN A 167 -7.79 -9.01 13.32
N ALA A 168 -6.83 -9.79 13.82
CA ALA A 168 -5.64 -9.25 14.46
C ALA A 168 -4.79 -8.38 13.52
N VAL A 169 -4.66 -8.77 12.25
CA VAL A 169 -3.98 -7.97 11.21
C VAL A 169 -4.73 -6.67 10.96
N LEU A 170 -6.06 -6.70 10.86
CA LEU A 170 -6.88 -5.53 10.60
C LEU A 170 -6.88 -4.54 11.79
N GLU A 171 -6.90 -5.04 13.03
CA GLU A 171 -6.76 -4.23 14.24
C GLU A 171 -5.39 -3.54 14.28
N GLY A 172 -4.31 -4.26 13.93
CA GLY A 172 -2.97 -3.68 13.81
C GLY A 172 -2.91 -2.56 12.78
N LEU A 173 -3.47 -2.78 11.58
CA LEU A 173 -3.56 -1.75 10.55
C LEU A 173 -4.36 -0.53 11.03
N ALA A 174 -5.51 -0.75 11.65
CA ALA A 174 -6.38 0.31 12.15
C ALA A 174 -5.66 1.16 13.21
N PHE A 175 -4.94 0.53 14.14
CA PHE A 175 -4.19 1.24 15.15
C PHE A 175 -3.06 2.10 14.57
N ILE A 176 -2.28 1.58 13.62
CA ILE A 176 -1.25 2.35 12.93
C ILE A 176 -1.85 3.55 12.19
N GLN A 177 -3.00 3.38 11.53
CA GLN A 177 -3.68 4.49 10.87
C GLN A 177 -4.19 5.54 11.88
N LEU A 178 -4.70 5.10 13.03
CA LEU A 178 -5.12 6.00 14.11
C LEU A 178 -3.95 6.84 14.65
N LEU A 179 -2.80 6.21 14.91
CA LEU A 179 -1.61 6.93 15.38
C LEU A 179 -1.12 7.94 14.34
N ARG A 180 -1.11 7.57 13.05
CA ARG A 180 -0.76 8.50 11.97
C ARG A 180 -1.70 9.70 11.92
N LEU A 181 -3.01 9.49 12.02
CA LEU A 181 -3.99 10.57 12.03
C LEU A 181 -3.83 11.48 13.25
N ARG A 182 -3.61 10.92 14.44
CA ARG A 182 -3.35 11.70 15.66
C ARG A 182 -2.09 12.56 15.50
N HIS A 183 -0.99 11.96 15.03
CA HIS A 183 0.26 12.67 14.79
C HIS A 183 0.08 13.83 13.80
N GLN A 184 -0.51 13.57 12.64
CA GLN A 184 -0.77 14.58 11.61
C GLN A 184 -1.70 15.70 12.09
N TYR A 185 -2.65 15.39 12.96
CA TYR A 185 -3.54 16.39 13.55
C TYR A 185 -2.81 17.30 14.55
N HIS A 186 -1.91 16.75 15.36
CA HIS A 186 -1.16 17.51 16.37
C HIS A 186 -0.02 18.34 15.78
N GLU A 187 0.64 17.86 14.73
CA GLU A 187 1.73 18.58 14.07
C GLU A 187 1.28 19.46 12.90
N GLY A 188 0.02 19.35 12.50
CA GLY A 188 -0.54 20.09 11.38
C GLY A 188 -0.76 21.57 11.71
N GLU A 189 0.18 22.43 11.37
CA GLU A 189 -0.13 23.84 11.15
C GLU A 189 -1.07 23.97 9.94
N PRO A 190 -2.04 24.93 9.96
CA PRO A 190 -2.90 25.16 8.81
C PRO A 190 -2.09 25.33 7.52
N GLY A 191 -2.28 24.43 6.56
CA GLY A 191 -1.59 24.47 5.26
C GLY A 191 -0.28 23.66 5.18
N ARG A 192 0.17 23.01 6.25
CA ARG A 192 1.34 22.12 6.23
C ARG A 192 0.88 20.67 6.32
N GLN A 193 1.32 19.85 5.39
CA GLN A 193 1.06 18.41 5.44
C GLN A 193 1.93 17.80 6.55
N GLY A 194 1.32 17.29 7.62
CA GLY A 194 2.04 16.61 8.70
C GLY A 194 2.81 15.40 8.15
N ASP A 195 3.93 15.10 8.77
CA ASP A 195 4.74 13.92 8.41
C ASP A 195 4.15 12.60 8.99
N ASN A 196 4.89 11.51 8.92
CA ASN A 196 4.50 10.20 9.48
C ASN A 196 5.53 9.69 10.49
N LEU A 197 6.39 10.60 10.99
CA LEU A 197 7.55 10.30 11.81
C LEU A 197 7.20 10.45 13.29
N ILE A 198 7.00 9.36 13.99
CA ILE A 198 6.74 9.36 15.44
C ILE A 198 7.99 8.96 16.21
N ASP A 199 8.18 9.57 17.39
CA ASP A 199 9.08 9.06 18.41
C ASP A 199 8.30 8.05 19.28
N PRO A 200 8.69 6.77 19.33
CA PRO A 200 8.00 5.78 20.17
C PRO A 200 8.10 6.08 21.67
N ASP A 201 9.08 6.89 22.09
CA ASP A 201 9.29 7.24 23.49
C ASP A 201 8.29 8.34 23.95
N ASP A 202 7.70 9.10 23.01
CA ASP A 202 6.61 10.04 23.27
C ASP A 202 5.25 9.38 23.45
N LEU A 203 5.14 8.09 23.11
CA LEU A 203 3.89 7.34 23.29
C LEU A 203 3.68 6.95 24.75
N ASN A 204 2.43 7.02 25.21
CA ASN A 204 2.06 6.41 26.48
C ASN A 204 2.28 4.87 26.44
N GLU A 205 2.38 4.25 27.60
CA GLU A 205 2.72 2.82 27.71
C GLU A 205 1.73 1.91 26.99
N LEU A 206 0.45 2.25 26.98
CA LEU A 206 -0.59 1.46 26.30
C LEU A 206 -0.41 1.55 24.79
N ASP A 207 -0.33 2.74 24.22
CA ASP A 207 -0.14 2.96 22.77
C ASP A 207 1.16 2.30 22.28
N ARG A 208 2.24 2.37 23.07
CA ARG A 208 3.51 1.70 22.79
C ARG A 208 3.37 0.17 22.69
N ARG A 209 2.65 -0.45 23.63
CA ARG A 209 2.38 -1.89 23.62
C ARG A 209 1.53 -2.31 22.43
N VAL A 210 0.48 -1.55 22.13
CA VAL A 210 -0.40 -1.83 20.98
C VAL A 210 0.34 -1.65 19.66
N LEU A 211 1.18 -0.61 19.54
CA LEU A 211 2.03 -0.41 18.35
C LEU A 211 3.00 -1.58 18.14
N LYS A 212 3.63 -2.05 19.21
CA LYS A 212 4.50 -3.23 19.15
C LYS A 212 3.75 -4.47 18.65
N GLU A 213 2.52 -4.68 19.14
CA GLU A 213 1.70 -5.80 18.69
C GLU A 213 1.26 -5.61 17.24
N ALA A 214 0.90 -4.41 16.80
CA ALA A 214 0.58 -4.11 15.42
C ALA A 214 1.74 -4.45 14.47
N PHE A 215 2.96 -4.11 14.84
CA PHE A 215 4.16 -4.51 14.06
C PHE A 215 4.43 -6.02 14.09
N ARG A 216 4.10 -6.72 15.17
CA ARG A 216 4.16 -8.18 15.20
C ARG A 216 3.16 -8.81 14.23
N GLN A 217 1.94 -8.26 14.13
CA GLN A 217 0.97 -8.71 13.14
C GLN A 217 1.45 -8.43 11.70
N ALA A 218 2.07 -7.27 11.45
CA ALA A 218 2.71 -6.96 10.16
C ALA A 218 3.80 -7.99 9.81
N ARG A 219 4.66 -8.35 10.77
CA ARG A 219 5.71 -9.37 10.59
C ARG A 219 5.14 -10.76 10.32
N LYS A 220 4.09 -11.18 11.05
CA LYS A 220 3.40 -12.46 10.80
C LYS A 220 2.81 -12.48 9.39
N LEU A 221 2.18 -11.40 8.97
CA LEU A 221 1.60 -11.26 7.64
C LEU A 221 2.67 -11.36 6.54
N GLN A 222 3.82 -10.70 6.71
CA GLN A 222 4.97 -10.83 5.80
C GLN A 222 5.58 -12.23 5.78
N ASN A 223 5.71 -12.87 6.94
CA ASN A 223 6.22 -14.25 7.01
C ASN A 223 5.30 -15.21 6.25
N ARG A 224 3.99 -15.03 6.33
CA ARG A 224 3.05 -15.79 5.54
C ARG A 224 3.22 -15.52 4.05
N LEU A 225 3.28 -14.24 3.63
CA LEU A 225 3.53 -13.87 2.24
C LEU A 225 4.82 -14.52 1.71
N LYS A 226 5.87 -14.50 2.53
CA LYS A 226 7.18 -15.13 2.21
C LYS A 226 7.03 -16.63 1.93
N LEU A 227 6.24 -17.34 2.73
CA LEU A 227 5.97 -18.76 2.56
C LEU A 227 5.08 -19.03 1.32
N ASP A 228 4.00 -18.28 1.18
CA ASP A 228 3.03 -18.46 0.10
C ASP A 228 3.66 -18.26 -1.29
N TYR A 229 4.65 -17.37 -1.42
CA TYR A 229 5.34 -17.06 -2.68
C TYR A 229 6.80 -17.56 -2.75
N GLN A 230 7.25 -18.34 -1.76
CA GLN A 230 8.60 -18.93 -1.73
C GLN A 230 9.72 -17.90 -1.95
N VAL A 231 9.61 -16.73 -1.33
CA VAL A 231 10.64 -15.69 -1.33
C VAL A 231 11.63 -15.97 -0.19
N HIS A 232 12.93 -16.02 -0.51
CA HIS A 232 13.98 -16.35 0.45
C HIS A 232 14.73 -15.11 0.94
#